data_917fd178ad8a4dcca65847fcd58d8858
#
_entry.id   917fd178ad8a4dcca65847fcd58d8858
#
_cell.length_a   1.000
_cell.length_b   1.000
_cell.length_c   1.000
_cell.angle_alpha   90.00
_cell.angle_beta   90.00
_cell.angle_gamma   90.00
#
_symmetry.space_group_name_H-M   'P 1'
#
loop_
_entity.id
_entity.type
_entity.pdbx_description
1 polymer ?
#
loop_
_entity_poly.entity_id
_entity_poly.type
_entity_poly.pdbx_seq_one_letter_code
_entity_poly.pdbx_strand_id
1 'polypeptide(L)'
;RNLVFKLLKNLHLNILNTSIIFFIVLFAAFAHAGWSSLVKSNKEPLFIMGMTSVVEIIIFIPLVFFVPFPPLEIWFFIIASVIIHGLYRYTVVTSYQFGDLSFVYPIARGTSSLLIVFLSLILLNDKISIPGLIGIIAVCAGIFLIAYDKINQFNTKAFILACITALLIAIYTLIDGIGVRSVENKFSYIFWLLLLNGIPVLSFTLLKKREVFINITTTEI
;
A
#
# COMPACT_ATOMS: atom_id res chain seq x y z
N ARG A 1 -36.34 24.75 17.76
CA ARG A 1 -35.70 23.86 18.78
C ARG A 1 -35.23 22.53 18.12
N ASN A 2 -36.06 21.90 17.27
CA ASN A 2 -35.73 20.64 16.60
C ASN A 2 -34.59 20.75 15.57
N LEU A 3 -34.42 21.86 14.86
CA LEU A 3 -33.41 22.05 13.83
C LEU A 3 -32.00 22.11 14.45
N VAL A 4 -31.84 22.89 15.53
CA VAL A 4 -30.54 23.01 16.25
C VAL A 4 -30.11 21.67 16.82
N PHE A 5 -31.05 20.91 17.41
CA PHE A 5 -30.77 19.60 17.97
C PHE A 5 -30.33 18.59 16.85
N LYS A 6 -30.98 18.64 15.67
CA LYS A 6 -30.62 17.81 14.51
C LYS A 6 -29.24 18.19 13.96
N LEU A 7 -28.93 19.48 13.89
CA LEU A 7 -27.60 19.98 13.47
C LEU A 7 -26.50 19.56 14.44
N LEU A 8 -26.70 19.68 15.75
CA LEU A 8 -25.74 19.25 16.77
C LEU A 8 -25.52 17.73 16.74
N LYS A 9 -26.58 16.94 16.56
CA LYS A 9 -26.48 15.48 16.42
C LYS A 9 -25.70 15.07 15.18
N ASN A 10 -25.96 15.72 14.03
CA ASN A 10 -25.21 15.46 12.80
C ASN A 10 -23.74 15.86 12.92
N LEU A 11 -23.46 17.00 13.55
CA LEU A 11 -22.09 17.47 13.80
C LEU A 11 -21.32 16.49 14.71
N HIS A 12 -21.96 16.01 15.78
CA HIS A 12 -21.37 15.04 16.69
C HIS A 12 -21.08 13.69 16.02
N LEU A 13 -22.01 13.18 15.19
CA LEU A 13 -21.81 11.97 14.39
C LEU A 13 -20.68 12.13 13.38
N ASN A 14 -20.58 13.27 12.72
CA ASN A 14 -19.51 13.55 11.77
C ASN A 14 -18.14 13.60 12.46
N ILE A 15 -18.04 14.23 13.64
CA ILE A 15 -16.80 14.28 14.42
C ILE A 15 -16.40 12.88 14.90
N LEU A 16 -17.33 12.08 15.41
CA LEU A 16 -17.09 10.70 15.83
C LEU A 16 -16.60 9.83 14.66
N ASN A 17 -17.27 9.92 13.50
CA ASN A 17 -16.86 9.18 12.30
C ASN A 17 -15.46 9.59 11.83
N THR A 18 -15.16 10.89 11.83
CA THR A 18 -13.83 11.40 11.44
C THR A 18 -12.74 10.91 12.41
N SER A 19 -13.02 10.92 13.73
CA SER A 19 -12.08 10.43 14.73
C SER A 19 -11.82 8.93 14.60
N ILE A 20 -12.85 8.12 14.37
CA ILE A 20 -12.72 6.68 14.15
C ILE A 20 -11.87 6.41 12.89
N ILE A 21 -12.14 7.09 11.80
CA ILE A 21 -11.36 6.98 10.56
C ILE A 21 -9.90 7.34 10.82
N PHE A 22 -9.64 8.43 11.54
CA PHE A 22 -8.29 8.85 11.91
C PHE A 22 -7.52 7.75 12.66
N PHE A 23 -8.13 7.16 13.70
CA PHE A 23 -7.50 6.08 14.46
C PHE A 23 -7.28 4.81 13.63
N ILE A 24 -8.21 4.45 12.74
CA ILE A 24 -8.04 3.33 11.82
C ILE A 24 -6.86 3.56 10.89
N VAL A 25 -6.75 4.76 10.31
CA VAL A 25 -5.63 5.12 9.42
C VAL A 25 -4.30 5.13 10.17
N LEU A 26 -4.29 5.66 11.39
CA LEU A 26 -3.09 5.68 12.23
C LEU A 26 -2.64 4.26 12.59
N PHE A 27 -3.57 3.39 12.96
CA PHE A 27 -3.29 1.96 13.23
C PHE A 27 -2.76 1.25 11.98
N ALA A 28 -3.37 1.49 10.82
CA ALA A 28 -2.90 0.93 9.55
C ALA A 28 -1.48 1.41 9.20
N ALA A 29 -1.17 2.68 9.43
CA ALA A 29 0.17 3.22 9.23
C ALA A 29 1.20 2.58 10.16
N PHE A 30 0.85 2.39 11.45
CA PHE A 30 1.70 1.70 12.42
C PHE A 30 1.94 0.23 12.05
N ALA A 31 0.88 -0.50 11.69
CA ALA A 31 0.98 -1.89 11.23
C ALA A 31 1.85 -2.01 9.97
N HIS A 32 1.71 -1.07 9.03
CA HIS A 32 2.52 -1.04 7.81
C HIS A 32 4.01 -0.75 8.10
N ALA A 33 4.31 0.17 9.02
CA ALA A 33 5.68 0.44 9.45
C ALA A 33 6.31 -0.79 10.12
N GLY A 34 5.57 -1.47 11.01
CA GLY A 34 5.98 -2.72 11.63
C GLY A 34 6.28 -3.82 10.61
N TRP A 35 5.39 -4.00 9.63
CA TRP A 35 5.60 -4.93 8.54
C TRP A 35 6.86 -4.61 7.72
N SER A 36 7.06 -3.34 7.34
CA SER A 36 8.25 -2.91 6.60
C SER A 36 9.53 -3.17 7.37
N SER A 37 9.52 -2.97 8.70
CA SER A 37 10.64 -3.27 9.58
C SER A 37 10.93 -4.77 9.65
N LEU A 38 9.90 -5.62 9.77
CA LEU A 38 10.05 -7.08 9.76
C LEU A 38 10.65 -7.59 8.45
N VAL A 39 10.19 -7.07 7.31
CA VAL A 39 10.75 -7.43 6.00
C VAL A 39 12.22 -7.06 5.91
N LYS A 40 12.61 -5.85 6.36
CA LYS A 40 14.00 -5.38 6.30
C LYS A 40 14.92 -6.11 7.26
N SER A 41 14.47 -6.39 8.47
CA SER A 41 15.30 -7.01 9.51
C SER A 41 15.55 -8.51 9.29
N ASN A 42 14.76 -9.14 8.44
CA ASN A 42 14.89 -10.58 8.19
C ASN A 42 16.00 -10.88 7.18
N LYS A 43 16.70 -12.01 7.37
CA LYS A 43 17.74 -12.50 6.45
C LYS A 43 17.17 -12.91 5.09
N GLU A 44 15.89 -13.29 5.05
CA GLU A 44 15.15 -13.72 3.87
C GLU A 44 13.91 -12.84 3.61
N PRO A 45 14.08 -11.56 3.19
CA PRO A 45 12.96 -10.63 3.02
C PRO A 45 11.88 -11.15 2.04
N LEU A 46 12.30 -11.86 1.00
CA LEU A 46 11.38 -12.44 0.01
C LEU A 46 10.51 -13.53 0.64
N PHE A 47 11.08 -14.34 1.55
CA PHE A 47 10.33 -15.36 2.27
C PHE A 47 9.23 -14.72 3.16
N ILE A 48 9.57 -13.68 3.92
CA ILE A 48 8.60 -12.96 4.75
C ILE A 48 7.46 -12.38 3.88
N MET A 49 7.78 -11.83 2.72
CA MET A 49 6.75 -11.37 1.79
C MET A 49 5.86 -12.51 1.26
N GLY A 50 6.43 -13.67 0.98
CA GLY A 50 5.66 -14.86 0.62
C GLY A 50 4.71 -15.29 1.73
N MET A 51 5.17 -15.32 2.98
CA MET A 51 4.34 -15.64 4.15
C MET A 51 3.21 -14.63 4.36
N THR A 52 3.48 -13.33 4.22
CA THR A 52 2.41 -12.33 4.27
C THR A 52 1.39 -12.52 3.15
N SER A 53 1.79 -12.96 1.97
CA SER A 53 0.89 -13.29 0.86
C SER A 53 0.01 -14.51 1.16
N VAL A 54 0.54 -15.54 1.86
CA VAL A 54 -0.26 -16.67 2.32
C VAL A 54 -1.35 -16.22 3.30
N VAL A 55 -0.98 -15.39 4.29
CA VAL A 55 -1.94 -14.83 5.25
C VAL A 55 -3.01 -13.99 4.54
N GLU A 56 -2.60 -13.15 3.58
CA GLU A 56 -3.50 -12.33 2.77
C GLU A 56 -4.53 -13.22 2.02
N ILE A 57 -4.08 -14.27 1.34
CA ILE A 57 -4.94 -15.22 0.64
C ILE A 57 -5.90 -15.93 1.60
N ILE A 58 -5.41 -16.45 2.74
CA ILE A 58 -6.24 -17.15 3.73
C ILE A 58 -7.35 -16.25 4.28
N ILE A 59 -7.05 -14.97 4.53
CA ILE A 59 -8.04 -14.02 5.04
C ILE A 59 -9.08 -13.68 3.96
N PHE A 60 -8.66 -13.45 2.71
CA PHE A 60 -9.56 -12.92 1.68
C PHE A 60 -10.33 -14.02 0.91
N ILE A 61 -9.87 -15.29 0.89
CA ILE A 61 -10.65 -16.40 0.33
C ILE A 61 -12.08 -16.45 0.88
N PRO A 62 -12.33 -16.53 2.21
CA PRO A 62 -13.69 -16.56 2.70
C PRO A 62 -14.44 -15.25 2.46
N LEU A 63 -13.78 -14.10 2.47
CA LEU A 63 -14.42 -12.79 2.36
C LEU A 63 -14.99 -12.51 0.97
N VAL A 64 -14.39 -13.06 -0.09
CA VAL A 64 -14.92 -12.88 -1.46
C VAL A 64 -16.28 -13.54 -1.67
N PHE A 65 -16.66 -14.52 -0.85
CA PHE A 65 -17.99 -15.16 -0.91
C PHE A 65 -19.11 -14.30 -0.31
N PHE A 66 -18.76 -13.25 0.46
CA PHE A 66 -19.75 -12.34 1.06
C PHE A 66 -19.97 -11.08 0.23
N VAL A 67 -19.30 -10.94 -0.90
CA VAL A 67 -19.46 -9.79 -1.80
C VAL A 67 -19.88 -10.22 -3.20
N PRO A 68 -20.56 -9.36 -3.97
CA PRO A 68 -20.89 -9.66 -5.37
C PRO A 68 -19.61 -9.87 -6.20
N PHE A 69 -19.70 -10.71 -7.21
CA PHE A 69 -18.62 -10.85 -8.18
C PHE A 69 -18.45 -9.54 -8.96
N PRO A 70 -17.21 -9.00 -9.14
CA PRO A 70 -16.99 -7.78 -9.89
C PRO A 70 -17.45 -7.90 -11.34
N PRO A 71 -18.06 -6.87 -11.94
CA PRO A 71 -18.36 -6.83 -13.37
C PRO A 71 -17.10 -7.07 -14.21
N LEU A 72 -17.26 -7.71 -15.38
CA LEU A 72 -16.11 -8.09 -16.24
C LEU A 72 -15.22 -6.92 -16.63
N GLU A 73 -15.79 -5.74 -16.81
CA GLU A 73 -15.08 -4.50 -17.16
C GLU A 73 -14.09 -4.08 -16.06
N ILE A 74 -14.39 -4.41 -14.81
CA ILE A 74 -13.57 -4.06 -13.64
C ILE A 74 -12.35 -4.97 -13.51
N TRP A 75 -12.40 -6.17 -14.06
CA TRP A 75 -11.27 -7.11 -14.02
C TRP A 75 -10.02 -6.58 -14.67
N PHE A 76 -10.15 -5.71 -15.68
CA PHE A 76 -8.98 -5.03 -16.25
C PHE A 76 -8.21 -4.23 -15.18
N PHE A 77 -8.91 -3.47 -14.33
CA PHE A 77 -8.28 -2.70 -13.25
C PHE A 77 -7.70 -3.62 -12.17
N ILE A 78 -8.42 -4.66 -11.77
CA ILE A 78 -7.94 -5.62 -10.76
C ILE A 78 -6.65 -6.30 -11.26
N ILE A 79 -6.65 -6.85 -12.46
CA ILE A 79 -5.49 -7.58 -13.02
C ILE A 79 -4.29 -6.63 -13.21
N ALA A 80 -4.51 -5.45 -13.78
CA ALA A 80 -3.46 -4.44 -13.94
C ALA A 80 -2.86 -4.05 -12.59
N SER A 81 -3.70 -3.81 -11.58
CA SER A 81 -3.26 -3.48 -10.23
C SER A 81 -2.46 -4.63 -9.59
N VAL A 82 -2.94 -5.87 -9.68
CA VAL A 82 -2.26 -7.07 -9.15
C VAL A 82 -0.84 -7.22 -9.75
N ILE A 83 -0.70 -7.02 -11.05
CA ILE A 83 0.61 -7.10 -11.72
C ILE A 83 1.54 -6.01 -11.16
N ILE A 84 1.06 -4.78 -11.05
CA ILE A 84 1.87 -3.65 -10.59
C ILE A 84 2.19 -3.78 -9.09
N HIS A 85 1.28 -4.31 -8.27
CA HIS A 85 1.55 -4.64 -6.87
C HIS A 85 2.62 -5.73 -6.73
N GLY A 86 2.62 -6.74 -7.59
CA GLY A 86 3.67 -7.76 -7.61
C GLY A 86 5.04 -7.14 -7.91
N LEU A 87 5.13 -6.29 -8.93
CA LEU A 87 6.35 -5.54 -9.28
C LEU A 87 6.78 -4.61 -8.15
N TYR A 88 5.85 -3.86 -7.56
CA TYR A 88 6.11 -3.01 -6.41
C TYR A 88 6.72 -3.80 -5.24
N ARG A 89 6.11 -4.90 -4.84
CA ARG A 89 6.62 -5.73 -3.74
C ARG A 89 8.03 -6.26 -4.04
N TYR A 90 8.29 -6.66 -5.26
CA TYR A 90 9.63 -7.09 -5.70
C TYR A 90 10.65 -5.95 -5.62
N THR A 91 10.33 -4.76 -6.11
CA THR A 91 11.25 -3.61 -6.09
C THR A 91 11.53 -3.12 -4.66
N VAL A 92 10.53 -3.15 -3.77
CA VAL A 92 10.72 -2.85 -2.34
C VAL A 92 11.74 -3.78 -1.71
N VAL A 93 11.54 -5.11 -1.83
CA VAL A 93 12.47 -6.09 -1.25
C VAL A 93 13.87 -5.90 -1.80
N THR A 94 13.97 -5.69 -3.12
CA THR A 94 15.27 -5.51 -3.77
C THR A 94 15.94 -4.20 -3.33
N SER A 95 15.19 -3.12 -3.17
CA SER A 95 15.73 -1.84 -2.72
C SER A 95 16.31 -1.92 -1.30
N TYR A 96 15.68 -2.70 -0.41
CA TYR A 96 16.17 -2.91 0.95
C TYR A 96 17.45 -3.74 1.03
N GLN A 97 17.81 -4.46 -0.03
CA GLN A 97 19.11 -5.16 -0.10
C GLN A 97 20.28 -4.19 -0.35
N PHE A 98 20.01 -3.05 -1.00
CA PHE A 98 21.04 -2.09 -1.40
C PHE A 98 21.08 -0.82 -0.54
N GLY A 99 20.07 -0.56 0.30
CA GLY A 99 20.00 0.63 1.13
C GLY A 99 19.26 0.41 2.44
N ASP A 100 19.49 1.32 3.39
CA ASP A 100 18.80 1.29 4.66
C ASP A 100 17.33 1.67 4.52
N LEU A 101 16.51 1.10 5.41
CA LEU A 101 15.07 1.40 5.48
C LEU A 101 14.81 2.89 5.67
N SER A 102 15.61 3.54 6.55
CA SER A 102 15.52 4.98 6.84
C SER A 102 15.88 5.88 5.66
N PHE A 103 16.51 5.36 4.61
CA PHE A 103 16.77 6.06 3.36
C PHE A 103 15.76 5.70 2.27
N VAL A 104 15.58 4.40 2.01
CA VAL A 104 14.75 3.89 0.90
C VAL A 104 13.26 4.18 1.13
N TYR A 105 12.75 3.90 2.33
CA TYR A 105 11.34 4.04 2.64
C TYR A 105 10.82 5.48 2.54
N PRO A 106 11.53 6.50 3.12
CA PRO A 106 11.12 7.89 2.96
C PRO A 106 11.09 8.34 1.48
N ILE A 107 12.10 7.98 0.70
CA ILE A 107 12.15 8.35 -0.72
C ILE A 107 10.97 7.72 -1.48
N ALA A 108 10.75 6.41 -1.32
CA ALA A 108 9.66 5.72 -2.01
C ALA A 108 8.30 6.30 -1.62
N ARG A 109 8.05 6.56 -0.34
CA ARG A 109 6.76 7.08 0.16
C ARG A 109 6.55 8.56 -0.10
N GLY A 110 7.58 9.40 0.11
CA GLY A 110 7.49 10.82 -0.16
C GLY A 110 7.27 11.10 -1.64
N THR A 111 8.08 10.48 -2.50
CA THR A 111 7.97 10.65 -3.95
C THR A 111 6.63 10.10 -4.49
N SER A 112 6.17 8.93 -4.00
CA SER A 112 4.88 8.38 -4.45
C SER A 112 3.71 9.28 -4.09
N SER A 113 3.69 9.88 -2.89
CA SER A 113 2.63 10.80 -2.47
C SER A 113 2.56 12.02 -3.37
N LEU A 114 3.70 12.60 -3.75
CA LEU A 114 3.75 13.71 -4.71
C LEU A 114 3.27 13.29 -6.10
N LEU A 115 3.71 12.13 -6.58
CA LEU A 115 3.31 11.60 -7.88
C LEU A 115 1.80 11.32 -7.93
N ILE A 116 1.21 10.73 -6.88
CA ILE A 116 -0.23 10.46 -6.79
C ILE A 116 -1.01 11.77 -6.92
N VAL A 117 -0.63 12.79 -6.16
CA VAL A 117 -1.28 14.10 -6.21
C VAL A 117 -1.16 14.71 -7.60
N PHE A 118 0.03 14.76 -8.15
CA PHE A 118 0.27 15.33 -9.48
C PHE A 118 -0.52 14.60 -10.57
N LEU A 119 -0.49 13.27 -10.56
CA LEU A 119 -1.21 12.46 -11.55
C LEU A 119 -2.73 12.52 -11.36
N SER A 120 -3.24 12.58 -10.13
CA SER A 120 -4.69 12.70 -9.90
C SER A 120 -5.24 14.04 -10.38
N LEU A 121 -4.49 15.12 -10.23
CA LEU A 121 -4.85 16.42 -10.76
C LEU A 121 -4.96 16.42 -12.29
N ILE A 122 -4.01 15.76 -12.97
CA ILE A 122 -3.95 15.75 -14.43
C ILE A 122 -4.91 14.74 -15.04
N LEU A 123 -4.92 13.50 -14.52
CA LEU A 123 -5.65 12.39 -15.14
C LEU A 123 -7.09 12.26 -14.66
N LEU A 124 -7.35 12.58 -13.38
CA LEU A 124 -8.68 12.41 -12.77
C LEU A 124 -9.42 13.74 -12.61
N ASN A 125 -8.79 14.88 -12.93
CA ASN A 125 -9.32 16.22 -12.68
C ASN A 125 -9.76 16.42 -11.21
N ASP A 126 -9.10 15.73 -10.27
CA ASP A 126 -9.37 15.86 -8.85
C ASP A 126 -9.04 17.29 -8.40
N LYS A 127 -9.81 17.81 -7.43
CA LYS A 127 -9.57 19.13 -6.84
C LYS A 127 -8.93 18.97 -5.48
N ILE A 128 -7.82 19.66 -5.26
CA ILE A 128 -7.15 19.70 -3.96
C ILE A 128 -7.40 21.05 -3.31
N SER A 129 -7.80 21.05 -2.06
CA SER A 129 -7.90 22.27 -1.26
C SER A 129 -6.51 22.80 -0.90
N ILE A 130 -6.36 24.10 -0.76
CA ILE A 130 -5.09 24.73 -0.35
C ILE A 130 -4.54 24.12 0.95
N PRO A 131 -5.35 23.93 2.02
CA PRO A 131 -4.86 23.24 3.23
C PRO A 131 -4.38 21.81 2.97
N GLY A 132 -5.06 21.06 2.09
CA GLY A 132 -4.64 19.72 1.70
C GLY A 132 -3.28 19.72 1.01
N LEU A 133 -3.07 20.64 0.07
CA LEU A 133 -1.78 20.78 -0.62
C LEU A 133 -0.64 21.14 0.35
N ILE A 134 -0.87 22.09 1.25
CA ILE A 134 0.10 22.46 2.28
C ILE A 134 0.44 21.25 3.16
N GLY A 135 -0.56 20.47 3.60
CA GLY A 135 -0.37 19.27 4.38
C GLY A 135 0.49 18.22 3.67
N ILE A 136 0.22 17.96 2.38
CA ILE A 136 1.01 17.02 1.56
C ILE A 136 2.45 17.49 1.44
N ILE A 137 2.69 18.76 1.12
CA ILE A 137 4.03 19.34 1.01
C ILE A 137 4.78 19.22 2.35
N ALA A 138 4.12 19.53 3.47
CA ALA A 138 4.72 19.45 4.80
C ALA A 138 5.12 18.00 5.16
N VAL A 139 4.26 17.02 4.88
CA VAL A 139 4.56 15.59 5.09
C VAL A 139 5.73 15.16 4.22
N CYS A 140 5.71 15.49 2.92
CA CYS A 140 6.79 15.15 2.01
C CYS A 140 8.13 15.78 2.44
N ALA A 141 8.11 17.06 2.83
CA ALA A 141 9.30 17.74 3.33
C ALA A 141 9.87 17.04 4.59
N GLY A 142 9.01 16.67 5.54
CA GLY A 142 9.39 15.90 6.73
C GLY A 142 10.04 14.54 6.38
N ILE A 143 9.45 13.81 5.43
CA ILE A 143 9.97 12.52 4.97
C ILE A 143 11.33 12.69 4.28
N PHE A 144 11.49 13.71 3.43
CA PHE A 144 12.76 13.98 2.77
C PHE A 144 13.86 14.48 3.73
N LEU A 145 13.51 15.22 4.77
CA LEU A 145 14.46 15.60 5.83
C LEU A 145 15.01 14.37 6.56
N ILE A 146 14.18 13.37 6.84
CA ILE A 146 14.62 12.09 7.42
C ILE A 146 15.59 11.36 6.48
N ALA A 147 15.29 11.35 5.17
CA ALA A 147 16.16 10.72 4.16
C ALA A 147 17.49 11.48 4.01
N TYR A 148 17.47 12.82 4.14
CA TYR A 148 18.65 13.66 4.03
C TYR A 148 19.67 13.37 5.12
N ASP A 149 19.25 13.09 6.35
CA ASP A 149 20.15 12.68 7.44
C ASP A 149 21.00 11.44 7.10
N LYS A 150 20.51 10.61 6.17
CA LYS A 150 21.18 9.39 5.70
C LYS A 150 21.91 9.54 4.35
N ILE A 151 22.09 10.77 3.86
CA ILE A 151 22.67 11.02 2.53
C ILE A 151 24.12 10.54 2.42
N ASN A 152 24.84 10.45 3.52
CA ASN A 152 26.20 9.92 3.57
C ASN A 152 26.27 8.41 3.26
N GLN A 153 25.15 7.71 3.33
CA GLN A 153 24.98 6.28 2.98
C GLN A 153 24.34 6.11 1.60
N PHE A 154 24.44 7.13 0.75
CA PHE A 154 23.81 7.13 -0.57
C PHE A 154 24.30 5.99 -1.43
N ASN A 155 23.34 5.18 -1.91
CA ASN A 155 23.57 4.12 -2.88
C ASN A 155 22.68 4.36 -4.09
N THR A 156 23.28 4.54 -5.26
CA THR A 156 22.58 4.85 -6.51
C THR A 156 21.56 3.76 -6.87
N LYS A 157 21.86 2.47 -6.65
CA LYS A 157 20.91 1.38 -6.91
C LYS A 157 19.71 1.45 -5.98
N ALA A 158 19.95 1.68 -4.69
CA ALA A 158 18.88 1.84 -3.71
C ALA A 158 17.98 3.04 -4.05
N PHE A 159 18.56 4.15 -4.46
CA PHE A 159 17.83 5.35 -4.88
C PHE A 159 16.97 5.11 -6.12
N ILE A 160 17.54 4.52 -7.18
CA ILE A 160 16.80 4.21 -8.42
C ILE A 160 15.64 3.26 -8.12
N LEU A 161 15.89 2.20 -7.33
CA LEU A 161 14.84 1.24 -6.95
C LEU A 161 13.76 1.89 -6.09
N ALA A 162 14.12 2.83 -5.18
CA ALA A 162 13.15 3.59 -4.42
C ALA A 162 12.27 4.49 -5.31
N CYS A 163 12.86 5.12 -6.33
CA CYS A 163 12.10 5.93 -7.31
C CYS A 163 11.18 5.05 -8.18
N ILE A 164 11.65 3.88 -8.64
CA ILE A 164 10.80 2.92 -9.36
C ILE A 164 9.66 2.45 -8.47
N THR A 165 9.94 2.14 -7.21
CA THR A 165 8.95 1.77 -6.20
C THR A 165 7.90 2.87 -6.03
N ALA A 166 8.32 4.14 -5.95
CA ALA A 166 7.43 5.29 -5.85
C ALA A 166 6.50 5.42 -7.07
N LEU A 167 7.04 5.22 -8.26
CA LEU A 167 6.25 5.24 -9.50
C LEU A 167 5.21 4.12 -9.53
N LEU A 168 5.61 2.90 -9.18
CA LEU A 168 4.69 1.76 -9.11
C LEU A 168 3.59 1.97 -8.08
N ILE A 169 3.92 2.54 -6.89
CA ILE A 169 2.91 2.93 -5.88
C ILE A 169 1.92 3.93 -6.47
N ALA A 170 2.40 4.95 -7.17
CA ALA A 170 1.52 5.96 -7.75
C ALA A 170 0.58 5.36 -8.81
N ILE A 171 1.11 4.50 -9.68
CA ILE A 171 0.34 3.88 -10.75
C ILE A 171 -0.75 2.95 -10.18
N TYR A 172 -0.41 2.01 -9.28
CA TYR A 172 -1.45 1.11 -8.75
C TYR A 172 -2.48 1.88 -7.92
N THR A 173 -2.08 2.90 -7.17
CA THR A 173 -3.01 3.71 -6.39
C THR A 173 -4.02 4.43 -7.27
N LEU A 174 -3.62 4.92 -8.44
CA LEU A 174 -4.54 5.54 -9.40
C LEU A 174 -5.47 4.50 -10.03
N ILE A 175 -4.94 3.35 -10.44
CA ILE A 175 -5.73 2.25 -10.99
C ILE A 175 -6.79 1.81 -9.99
N ASP A 176 -6.40 1.60 -8.72
CA ASP A 176 -7.31 1.19 -7.65
C ASP A 176 -8.33 2.29 -7.34
N GLY A 177 -7.89 3.55 -7.37
CA GLY A 177 -8.77 4.70 -7.19
C GLY A 177 -9.85 4.78 -8.26
N ILE A 178 -9.53 4.47 -9.52
CA ILE A 178 -10.51 4.38 -10.62
C ILE A 178 -11.38 3.13 -10.43
N GLY A 179 -10.77 1.97 -10.25
CA GLY A 179 -11.48 0.70 -10.14
C GLY A 179 -12.50 0.68 -9.01
N VAL A 180 -12.12 1.12 -7.81
CA VAL A 180 -13.03 1.14 -6.64
C VAL A 180 -14.18 2.15 -6.79
N ARG A 181 -13.98 3.24 -7.54
CA ARG A 181 -15.03 4.23 -7.84
C ARG A 181 -16.01 3.75 -8.92
N SER A 182 -15.60 2.78 -9.75
CA SER A 182 -16.38 2.26 -10.87
C SER A 182 -17.30 1.09 -10.50
N VAL A 183 -17.31 0.64 -9.25
CA VAL A 183 -18.17 -0.43 -8.74
C VAL A 183 -19.18 0.10 -7.73
N GLU A 184 -20.38 -0.50 -7.72
CA GLU A 184 -21.40 -0.20 -6.70
C GLU A 184 -20.94 -0.66 -5.32
N ASN A 185 -20.55 -1.94 -5.20
CA ASN A 185 -20.03 -2.50 -3.98
C ASN A 185 -18.49 -2.42 -3.95
N LYS A 186 -17.97 -1.43 -3.23
CA LYS A 186 -16.52 -1.18 -3.12
C LYS A 186 -15.76 -2.35 -2.49
N PHE A 187 -16.40 -3.10 -1.58
CA PHE A 187 -15.78 -4.29 -0.97
C PHE A 187 -15.57 -5.42 -1.98
N SER A 188 -16.40 -5.50 -3.03
CA SER A 188 -16.21 -6.44 -4.12
C SER A 188 -14.85 -6.21 -4.80
N TYR A 189 -14.54 -4.97 -5.19
CA TYR A 189 -13.23 -4.62 -5.76
C TYR A 189 -12.09 -4.93 -4.79
N ILE A 190 -12.19 -4.45 -3.55
CA ILE A 190 -11.12 -4.53 -2.55
C ILE A 190 -10.79 -5.98 -2.19
N PHE A 191 -11.80 -6.82 -1.94
CA PHE A 191 -11.55 -8.20 -1.50
C PHE A 191 -10.97 -9.07 -2.62
N TRP A 192 -11.46 -8.91 -3.86
CA TRP A 192 -10.89 -9.59 -5.02
C TRP A 192 -9.47 -9.12 -5.33
N LEU A 193 -9.21 -7.81 -5.25
CA LEU A 193 -7.86 -7.27 -5.41
C LEU A 193 -6.90 -7.86 -4.37
N LEU A 194 -7.25 -7.80 -3.08
CA LEU A 194 -6.39 -8.27 -2.00
C LEU A 194 -6.19 -9.79 -2.05
N LEU A 195 -7.20 -10.56 -2.40
CA LEU A 195 -7.04 -11.99 -2.63
C LEU A 195 -6.01 -12.29 -3.72
N LEU A 196 -6.11 -11.60 -4.85
CA LEU A 196 -5.24 -11.84 -6.00
C LEU A 196 -3.84 -11.25 -5.83
N ASN A 197 -3.67 -10.19 -5.04
CA ASN A 197 -2.36 -9.58 -4.77
C ASN A 197 -1.35 -10.54 -4.10
N GLY A 198 -1.84 -11.51 -3.35
CA GLY A 198 -0.99 -12.55 -2.76
C GLY A 198 -0.37 -13.48 -3.79
N ILE A 199 -1.04 -13.74 -4.93
CA ILE A 199 -0.66 -14.79 -5.87
C ILE A 199 0.70 -14.54 -6.56
N PRO A 200 1.01 -13.37 -7.15
CA PRO A 200 2.27 -13.15 -7.85
C PRO A 200 3.49 -13.29 -6.92
N VAL A 201 3.40 -12.71 -5.72
CA VAL A 201 4.50 -12.73 -4.76
C VAL A 201 4.72 -14.12 -4.18
N LEU A 202 3.64 -14.82 -3.83
CA LEU A 202 3.71 -16.21 -3.37
C LEU A 202 4.32 -17.11 -4.44
N SER A 203 3.83 -17.03 -5.69
CA SER A 203 4.36 -17.81 -6.82
C SER A 203 5.85 -17.55 -7.02
N PHE A 204 6.27 -16.28 -7.03
CA PHE A 204 7.67 -15.90 -7.18
C PHE A 204 8.53 -16.41 -6.02
N THR A 205 8.03 -16.34 -4.78
CA THR A 205 8.74 -16.83 -3.60
C THR A 205 8.89 -18.35 -3.64
N LEU A 206 7.86 -19.08 -4.02
CA LEU A 206 7.91 -20.54 -4.16
C LEU A 206 8.89 -20.98 -5.25
N LEU A 207 8.98 -20.24 -6.36
CA LEU A 207 9.93 -20.54 -7.43
C LEU A 207 11.40 -20.29 -7.02
N LYS A 208 11.66 -19.20 -6.28
CA LYS A 208 13.04 -18.81 -5.92
C LYS A 208 13.54 -19.35 -4.58
N LYS A 209 12.65 -19.61 -3.63
CA LYS A 209 12.98 -19.96 -2.24
C LYS A 209 12.25 -21.22 -1.77
N ARG A 210 11.96 -22.14 -2.69
CA ARG A 210 11.25 -23.40 -2.42
C ARG A 210 11.88 -24.19 -1.26
N GLU A 211 13.22 -24.26 -1.24
CA GLU A 211 13.96 -25.00 -0.19
C GLU A 211 13.75 -24.36 1.20
N VAL A 212 13.71 -23.03 1.28
CA VAL A 212 13.46 -22.33 2.54
C VAL A 212 12.04 -22.61 3.06
N PHE A 213 11.06 -22.63 2.15
CA PHE A 213 9.67 -23.01 2.48
C PHE A 213 9.55 -24.43 3.00
N ILE A 214 10.21 -25.40 2.34
CA ILE A 214 10.17 -26.82 2.71
C ILE A 214 10.89 -27.05 4.05
N ASN A 215 12.07 -26.47 4.24
CA ASN A 215 12.87 -26.68 5.45
C ASN A 215 12.19 -26.12 6.72
N ILE A 216 11.48 -25.00 6.65
CA ILE A 216 10.76 -24.46 7.80
C ILE A 216 9.56 -25.33 8.17
N THR A 217 8.84 -25.87 7.18
CA THR A 217 7.70 -26.76 7.43
C THR A 217 8.13 -28.14 7.95
N THR A 218 9.38 -28.55 7.74
CA THR A 218 9.89 -29.86 8.18
C THR A 218 10.69 -29.81 9.48
N THR A 219 11.17 -28.64 9.91
CA THR A 219 11.99 -28.50 11.13
C THR A 219 11.19 -28.12 12.38
N GLU A 220 9.92 -27.75 12.24
CA GLU A 220 9.04 -27.39 13.37
C GLU A 220 7.90 -28.40 13.63
N ILE A 221 7.98 -29.60 13.04
CA ILE A 221 7.14 -30.76 13.37
C ILE A 221 8.03 -31.84 14.04
#